data_d66111c14b121fe48c1a9017ed9d8a83
#
_entry.id   d66111c14b121fe48c1a9017ed9d8a83
#
_cell.length_a   1.000
_cell.length_b   1.000
_cell.length_c   1.000
_cell.angle_alpha   90.00
_cell.angle_beta   90.00
_cell.angle_gamma   90.00
#
_symmetry.space_group_name_H-M   'P 1'
#
loop_
_entity.id
_entity.type
_entity.pdbx_description
1 polymer ?
#
loop_
_entity_poly.entity_id
_entity_poly.type
_entity_poly.pdbx_seq_one_letter_code
_entity_poly.pdbx_strand_id
1 'polypeptide(L)'
;GEEDTLPLYVDFGRATPIEEKPNGNQPQVQVELTDSSSGDHRSDLISEDGTMELPAGLRVSLATVFNGFPASYWRQWTVATKTRLRLTIEGKANVMVYKSNAKGRALRVDSKRTKAAGGEISFTLPLDTFTDGGWYWCDLVAGEEGARLVSGSWEVNAEPVRPATLTIGITTFNRPDYCARTLRTLATASNL
;
A
#
# COMPACT_ATOMS: atom_id res chain seq x y z
N GLY A 1 2.60 -0.20 -25.04
CA GLY A 1 3.20 -1.17 -24.16
C GLY A 1 2.41 -1.19 -22.87
N GLU A 2 2.08 -2.35 -22.35
CA GLU A 2 1.53 -2.48 -21.00
C GLU A 2 2.59 -1.92 -20.03
N GLU A 3 2.24 -0.89 -19.29
CA GLU A 3 3.07 -0.39 -18.19
C GLU A 3 3.20 -1.55 -17.18
N ASP A 4 4.41 -1.89 -16.77
CA ASP A 4 4.63 -2.91 -15.75
C ASP A 4 3.90 -2.51 -14.46
N THR A 5 2.86 -3.25 -14.17
CA THR A 5 1.98 -3.00 -13.03
C THR A 5 2.46 -3.87 -11.88
N LEU A 6 2.95 -3.23 -10.81
CA LEU A 6 3.21 -3.92 -9.56
C LEU A 6 1.89 -4.03 -8.80
N PRO A 7 1.36 -5.23 -8.57
CA PRO A 7 0.14 -5.37 -7.81
C PRO A 7 0.34 -4.83 -6.39
N LEU A 8 -0.64 -4.07 -5.91
CA LEU A 8 -0.72 -3.70 -4.52
C LEU A 8 -1.13 -4.95 -3.75
N TYR A 9 -0.15 -5.62 -3.14
CA TYR A 9 -0.46 -6.68 -2.19
C TYR A 9 -0.92 -6.01 -0.90
N VAL A 10 -2.22 -5.91 -0.77
CA VAL A 10 -2.81 -5.34 0.43
C VAL A 10 -2.72 -6.37 1.54
N ASP A 11 -1.67 -6.32 2.35
CA ASP A 11 -1.65 -7.03 3.64
C ASP A 11 -2.53 -6.24 4.63
N PHE A 12 -3.82 -6.42 4.49
CA PHE A 12 -4.83 -5.74 5.27
C PHE A 12 -4.77 -6.07 6.76
N GLY A 13 -4.09 -7.15 7.14
CA GLY A 13 -3.87 -7.52 8.54
C GLY A 13 -3.07 -6.52 9.36
N ARG A 14 -2.49 -5.48 8.72
CA ARG A 14 -1.62 -4.50 9.37
C ARG A 14 -2.07 -3.05 9.25
N ALA A 15 -3.29 -2.79 8.78
CA ALA A 15 -3.84 -1.46 8.77
C ALA A 15 -4.15 -1.02 10.21
N THR A 16 -3.40 -0.06 10.73
CA THR A 16 -3.66 0.51 12.06
C THR A 16 -4.66 1.64 11.93
N PRO A 17 -5.83 1.61 12.61
CA PRO A 17 -6.74 2.73 12.65
C PRO A 17 -6.03 3.91 13.34
N ILE A 18 -6.01 5.06 12.68
CA ILE A 18 -5.54 6.30 13.30
C ILE A 18 -6.76 6.95 13.95
N GLU A 19 -6.79 6.97 15.28
CA GLU A 19 -7.78 7.75 16.01
C GLU A 19 -7.54 9.24 15.77
N GLU A 20 -8.51 9.93 15.17
CA GLU A 20 -8.48 11.39 15.08
C GLU A 20 -8.71 11.98 16.48
N LYS A 21 -7.70 12.62 17.04
CA LYS A 21 -7.89 13.49 18.20
C LYS A 21 -8.62 14.75 17.76
N PRO A 22 -9.68 15.20 18.48
CA PRO A 22 -10.56 16.28 18.03
C PRO A 22 -9.98 17.70 18.16
N ASN A 23 -8.69 17.89 18.24
CA ASN A 23 -8.06 19.22 18.35
C ASN A 23 -7.02 19.45 17.27
N GLY A 24 -7.38 20.28 16.34
CA GLY A 24 -6.80 21.20 15.35
C GLY A 24 -5.30 21.29 15.05
N ASN A 25 -4.44 20.48 15.59
CA ASN A 25 -3.06 20.35 15.17
C ASN A 25 -2.94 19.11 14.31
N GLN A 26 -2.53 19.28 13.05
CA GLN A 26 -2.24 18.16 12.17
C GLN A 26 -1.34 17.17 12.91
N PRO A 27 -1.74 15.90 13.07
CA PRO A 27 -0.87 14.93 13.69
C PRO A 27 0.37 14.81 12.83
N GLN A 28 1.54 15.04 13.42
CA GLN A 28 2.77 14.53 12.83
C GLN A 28 2.65 13.01 12.91
N VAL A 29 2.26 12.41 11.80
CA VAL A 29 2.26 10.96 11.68
C VAL A 29 3.72 10.54 11.67
N GLN A 30 4.26 10.21 12.83
CA GLN A 30 5.44 9.36 12.91
C GLN A 30 5.02 8.04 12.29
N VAL A 31 5.55 7.75 11.11
CA VAL A 31 5.54 6.40 10.57
C VAL A 31 6.55 5.63 11.41
N GLU A 32 6.14 5.19 12.58
CA GLU A 32 6.81 4.09 13.21
C GLU A 32 6.53 2.89 12.30
N LEU A 33 7.58 2.36 11.70
CA LEU A 33 7.61 0.99 11.21
C LEU A 33 7.55 0.11 12.47
N THR A 34 6.42 0.13 13.14
CA THR A 34 6.18 -0.68 14.32
C THR A 34 6.24 -2.12 13.87
N ASP A 35 7.23 -2.79 14.36
CA ASP A 35 7.34 -4.23 14.39
C ASP A 35 6.01 -4.78 14.94
N SER A 36 5.25 -5.42 14.07
CA SER A 36 3.84 -5.74 14.25
C SER A 36 3.61 -6.95 15.16
N SER A 37 4.31 -7.00 16.28
CA SER A 37 4.10 -8.04 17.29
C SER A 37 2.91 -7.79 18.22
N SER A 38 2.23 -6.64 18.09
CA SER A 38 1.05 -6.27 18.90
C SER A 38 -0.07 -5.60 18.10
N GLY A 39 -0.19 -5.91 16.81
CA GLY A 39 -1.19 -5.30 15.95
C GLY A 39 -2.55 -5.97 16.09
N ASP A 40 -3.55 -5.17 16.35
CA ASP A 40 -4.95 -5.52 16.12
C ASP A 40 -5.10 -5.82 14.62
N HIS A 41 -5.11 -7.09 14.28
CA HIS A 41 -5.25 -7.54 12.88
C HIS A 41 -6.68 -7.24 12.43
N ARG A 42 -6.86 -6.20 11.63
CA ARG A 42 -8.16 -5.85 11.02
C ARG A 42 -8.48 -6.80 9.85
N SER A 43 -8.24 -8.10 10.05
CA SER A 43 -8.67 -9.15 9.12
C SER A 43 -10.19 -9.20 8.95
N ASP A 44 -10.93 -8.63 9.91
CA ASP A 44 -12.37 -8.41 9.87
C ASP A 44 -12.83 -7.48 8.73
N LEU A 45 -11.94 -6.64 8.20
CA LEU A 45 -12.24 -5.77 7.07
C LEU A 45 -12.04 -6.44 5.70
N ILE A 46 -11.41 -7.61 5.67
CA ILE A 46 -11.10 -8.31 4.41
C ILE A 46 -12.19 -9.34 4.13
N SER A 47 -12.79 -9.20 2.97
CA SER A 47 -13.77 -10.16 2.44
C SER A 47 -13.07 -11.38 1.85
N GLU A 48 -13.81 -12.48 1.69
CA GLU A 48 -13.29 -13.75 1.13
C GLU A 48 -12.75 -13.60 -0.30
N ASP A 49 -13.27 -12.61 -1.05
CA ASP A 49 -12.83 -12.26 -2.40
C ASP A 49 -11.56 -11.40 -2.44
N GLY A 50 -10.96 -11.08 -1.27
CA GLY A 50 -9.75 -10.28 -1.15
C GLY A 50 -9.98 -8.77 -1.26
N THR A 51 -11.22 -8.30 -1.26
CA THR A 51 -11.54 -6.86 -1.19
C THR A 51 -11.54 -6.38 0.26
N MET A 52 -11.42 -5.06 0.47
CA MET A 52 -11.46 -4.47 1.81
C MET A 52 -12.69 -3.62 2.00
N GLU A 53 -13.49 -3.98 3.01
CA GLU A 53 -14.60 -3.15 3.48
C GLU A 53 -14.07 -1.99 4.32
N LEU A 54 -14.54 -0.79 4.01
CA LEU A 54 -14.19 0.44 4.70
C LEU A 54 -15.45 0.97 5.41
N PRO A 55 -15.61 0.71 6.71
CA PRO A 55 -16.73 1.26 7.48
C PRO A 55 -16.77 2.78 7.43
N ALA A 56 -17.97 3.33 7.57
CA ALA A 56 -18.19 4.78 7.55
C ALA A 56 -17.26 5.53 8.52
N GLY A 57 -16.58 6.55 8.01
CA GLY A 57 -15.67 7.39 8.80
C GLY A 57 -14.37 6.72 9.26
N LEU A 58 -14.18 5.42 9.03
CA LEU A 58 -12.94 4.74 9.37
C LEU A 58 -11.82 5.22 8.43
N ARG A 59 -10.67 5.55 9.02
CA ARG A 59 -9.43 5.79 8.28
C ARG A 59 -8.57 4.53 8.30
N VAL A 60 -8.18 4.08 7.13
CA VAL A 60 -7.26 2.96 6.93
C VAL A 60 -6.00 3.46 6.27
N SER A 61 -4.83 3.15 6.84
CA SER A 61 -3.54 3.48 6.27
C SER A 61 -2.93 2.25 5.60
N LEU A 62 -2.49 2.42 4.34
CA LEU A 62 -1.74 1.42 3.60
C LEU A 62 -0.21 1.67 3.71
N ALA A 63 0.24 2.26 4.81
CA ALA A 63 1.66 2.52 5.10
C ALA A 63 2.38 1.25 5.58
N THR A 64 2.29 0.18 4.83
CA THR A 64 2.96 -1.10 5.13
C THR A 64 4.05 -1.38 4.10
N VAL A 65 4.99 -2.26 4.44
CA VAL A 65 6.07 -2.66 3.53
C VAL A 65 5.54 -3.23 2.21
N PHE A 66 4.38 -3.92 2.27
CA PHE A 66 3.79 -4.56 1.09
C PHE A 66 2.93 -3.62 0.25
N ASN A 67 2.38 -2.56 0.85
CA ASN A 67 1.45 -1.64 0.18
C ASN A 67 2.08 -0.30 -0.17
N GLY A 68 3.19 0.05 0.48
CA GLY A 68 3.96 1.24 0.17
C GLY A 68 4.84 1.03 -1.08
N PHE A 69 5.09 2.12 -1.80
CA PHE A 69 5.99 2.12 -2.94
C PHE A 69 7.37 2.65 -2.52
N PRO A 70 8.46 1.88 -2.65
CA PRO A 70 9.81 2.28 -2.22
C PRO A 70 10.44 3.26 -3.21
N ALA A 71 9.94 4.50 -3.22
CA ALA A 71 10.22 5.50 -4.24
C ALA A 71 11.71 5.83 -4.40
N SER A 72 12.45 5.93 -3.30
CA SER A 72 13.89 6.16 -3.34
C SER A 72 14.66 5.02 -4.01
N TYR A 73 14.28 3.78 -3.73
CA TYR A 73 14.87 2.60 -4.37
C TYR A 73 14.66 2.63 -5.89
N TRP A 74 13.41 2.82 -6.34
CA TRP A 74 13.10 2.88 -7.76
C TRP A 74 13.84 4.02 -8.48
N ARG A 75 13.95 5.18 -7.85
CA ARG A 75 14.71 6.30 -8.40
C ARG A 75 16.21 5.99 -8.54
N GLN A 76 16.81 5.34 -7.56
CA GLN A 76 18.26 5.08 -7.55
C GLN A 76 18.68 3.96 -8.50
N TRP A 77 17.87 2.93 -8.62
CA TRP A 77 18.26 1.68 -9.26
C TRP A 77 17.55 1.41 -10.59
N THR A 78 16.70 2.33 -11.01
CA THR A 78 15.97 2.21 -12.29
C THR A 78 15.98 3.53 -13.06
N VAL A 79 15.47 3.51 -14.29
CA VAL A 79 15.26 4.70 -15.11
C VAL A 79 13.90 5.36 -14.86
N ALA A 80 13.13 4.86 -13.91
CA ALA A 80 11.82 5.38 -13.59
C ALA A 80 11.91 6.82 -13.05
N THR A 81 11.11 7.71 -13.59
CA THR A 81 11.02 9.12 -13.17
C THR A 81 9.73 9.45 -12.44
N LYS A 82 8.73 8.60 -12.59
CA LYS A 82 7.41 8.73 -11.96
C LYS A 82 6.80 7.36 -11.67
N THR A 83 5.92 7.33 -10.70
CA THR A 83 5.04 6.20 -10.41
C THR A 83 3.60 6.64 -10.46
N ARG A 84 2.68 5.71 -10.69
CA ARG A 84 1.24 5.92 -10.63
C ARG A 84 0.63 4.97 -9.61
N LEU A 85 -0.08 5.52 -8.64
CA LEU A 85 -0.99 4.75 -7.80
C LEU A 85 -2.35 4.70 -8.49
N ARG A 86 -2.92 3.51 -8.68
CA ARG A 86 -4.26 3.29 -9.21
C ARG A 86 -5.07 2.48 -8.19
N LEU A 87 -6.27 2.94 -7.88
CA LEU A 87 -7.18 2.27 -6.96
C LEU A 87 -8.56 2.18 -7.59
N THR A 88 -9.22 1.04 -7.42
CA THR A 88 -10.64 0.87 -7.74
C THR A 88 -11.42 0.79 -6.43
N ILE A 89 -12.34 1.71 -6.22
CA ILE A 89 -13.10 1.86 -4.98
C ILE A 89 -14.57 1.93 -5.33
N GLU A 90 -15.39 1.14 -4.67
CA GLU A 90 -16.84 1.25 -4.69
C GLU A 90 -17.29 2.13 -3.53
N GLY A 91 -18.26 3.03 -3.80
CA GLY A 91 -18.71 3.99 -2.82
C GLY A 91 -17.83 5.25 -2.73
N LYS A 92 -18.22 6.12 -1.81
CA LYS A 92 -17.57 7.42 -1.61
C LYS A 92 -16.41 7.29 -0.62
N ALA A 93 -15.21 7.63 -1.06
CA ALA A 93 -14.02 7.65 -0.23
C ALA A 93 -13.10 8.83 -0.54
N ASN A 94 -12.35 9.28 0.45
CA ASN A 94 -11.26 10.21 0.30
C ASN A 94 -9.94 9.43 0.36
N VAL A 95 -9.12 9.55 -0.68
CA VAL A 95 -7.80 8.95 -0.77
C VAL A 95 -6.76 10.04 -0.60
N MET A 96 -5.87 9.87 0.35
CA MET A 96 -4.78 10.81 0.65
C MET A 96 -3.45 10.11 0.41
N VAL A 97 -2.61 10.69 -0.43
CA VAL A 97 -1.28 10.16 -0.73
C VAL A 97 -0.23 10.90 0.09
N TYR A 98 0.66 10.13 0.65
CA TYR A 98 1.77 10.60 1.49
C TYR A 98 3.11 10.17 0.91
N LYS A 99 4.14 10.91 1.26
CA LYS A 99 5.54 10.50 1.09
C LYS A 99 6.30 10.62 2.40
N SER A 100 7.29 9.77 2.59
CA SER A 100 8.30 9.92 3.65
C SER A 100 9.63 10.39 3.07
N ASN A 101 10.50 10.84 3.95
CA ASN A 101 11.92 11.06 3.66
C ASN A 101 12.78 10.04 4.45
N ALA A 102 14.11 10.11 4.28
CA ALA A 102 15.06 9.26 4.99
C ALA A 102 14.97 9.33 6.54
N LYS A 103 14.40 10.41 7.07
CA LYS A 103 14.19 10.61 8.51
C LYS A 103 12.80 10.16 9.00
N GLY A 104 12.04 9.48 8.14
CA GLY A 104 10.69 9.01 8.47
C GLY A 104 9.62 10.10 8.55
N ARG A 105 9.93 11.36 8.22
CA ARG A 105 8.91 12.41 8.20
C ARG A 105 7.93 12.19 7.07
N ALA A 106 6.65 12.14 7.40
CA ALA A 106 5.54 12.01 6.47
C ALA A 106 5.02 13.38 6.01
N LEU A 107 4.75 13.50 4.73
CA LEU A 107 4.13 14.68 4.12
C LEU A 107 3.01 14.22 3.19
N ARG A 108 1.81 14.75 3.37
CA ARG A 108 0.73 14.56 2.40
C ARG A 108 1.05 15.34 1.11
N VAL A 109 1.06 14.64 -0.02
CA VAL A 109 1.43 15.21 -1.32
C VAL A 109 0.26 15.40 -2.25
N ASP A 110 -0.81 14.61 -2.11
CA ASP A 110 -2.02 14.74 -2.92
C ASP A 110 -3.23 14.16 -2.20
N SER A 111 -4.42 14.52 -2.62
CA SER A 111 -5.64 13.85 -2.18
C SER A 111 -6.75 13.98 -3.22
N LYS A 112 -7.55 12.94 -3.40
CA LYS A 112 -8.71 12.90 -4.30
C LYS A 112 -9.87 12.18 -3.62
N ARG A 113 -11.08 12.51 -4.06
CA ARG A 113 -12.31 11.85 -3.62
C ARG A 113 -12.92 11.07 -4.77
N THR A 114 -13.41 9.88 -4.49
CA THR A 114 -14.23 9.14 -5.44
C THR A 114 -15.61 9.81 -5.58
N LYS A 115 -16.30 9.55 -6.68
CA LYS A 115 -17.71 9.88 -6.83
C LYS A 115 -18.58 9.02 -5.92
N ALA A 116 -19.84 9.36 -5.73
CA ALA A 116 -20.75 8.56 -4.88
C ALA A 116 -20.89 7.11 -5.35
N ALA A 117 -20.88 6.86 -6.66
CA ALA A 117 -20.90 5.51 -7.22
C ALA A 117 -19.54 4.78 -7.16
N GLY A 118 -18.50 5.43 -6.64
CA GLY A 118 -17.15 4.91 -6.69
C GLY A 118 -16.49 5.06 -8.06
N GLY A 119 -15.53 4.19 -8.34
CA GLY A 119 -14.81 4.12 -9.61
C GLY A 119 -13.28 4.06 -9.44
N GLU A 120 -12.60 4.19 -10.56
CA GLU A 120 -11.15 4.25 -10.57
C GLU A 120 -10.65 5.65 -10.18
N ILE A 121 -9.62 5.70 -9.37
CA ILE A 121 -8.90 6.91 -8.97
C ILE A 121 -7.40 6.67 -9.14
N SER A 122 -6.68 7.64 -9.69
CA SER A 122 -5.25 7.51 -9.92
C SER A 122 -4.48 8.77 -9.55
N PHE A 123 -3.23 8.57 -9.14
CA PHE A 123 -2.27 9.62 -8.78
C PHE A 123 -0.97 9.38 -9.53
N THR A 124 -0.48 10.37 -10.26
CA THR A 124 0.86 10.32 -10.87
C THR A 124 1.81 11.12 -9.99
N LEU A 125 2.85 10.46 -9.52
CA LEU A 125 3.74 10.94 -8.47
C LEU A 125 5.19 10.96 -8.97
N PRO A 126 5.94 12.07 -8.82
CA PRO A 126 7.32 12.19 -9.26
C PRO A 126 8.26 11.42 -8.34
N LEU A 127 9.32 10.83 -8.91
CA LEU A 127 10.39 10.16 -8.15
C LEU A 127 11.63 11.04 -7.95
N ASP A 128 11.78 12.13 -8.69
CA ASP A 128 12.92 13.04 -8.65
C ASP A 128 13.09 13.76 -7.30
N THR A 129 12.01 13.83 -6.52
CA THR A 129 12.02 14.47 -5.19
C THR A 129 12.60 13.61 -4.07
N PHE A 130 13.00 12.36 -4.38
CA PHE A 130 13.62 11.46 -3.41
C PHE A 130 15.14 11.45 -3.59
N THR A 131 15.86 11.53 -2.49
CA THR A 131 17.32 11.39 -2.45
C THR A 131 17.71 10.09 -1.75
N ASP A 132 17.77 10.10 -0.44
CA ASP A 132 18.19 8.98 0.37
C ASP A 132 16.98 8.47 1.18
N GLY A 133 16.49 7.30 0.85
CA GLY A 133 15.31 6.71 1.49
C GLY A 133 14.01 7.45 1.16
N GLY A 134 12.92 6.82 1.46
CA GLY A 134 11.58 7.38 1.29
C GLY A 134 10.64 6.52 0.47
N TRP A 135 9.38 6.63 0.82
CA TRP A 135 8.28 5.82 0.33
C TRP A 135 7.10 6.70 -0.04
N TYR A 136 6.27 6.20 -0.97
CA TYR A 136 4.89 6.64 -1.13
C TYR A 136 3.94 5.62 -0.53
N TRP A 137 2.83 6.07 0.02
CA TRP A 137 1.68 5.25 0.43
C TRP A 137 0.41 6.08 0.38
N CYS A 138 -0.73 5.45 0.64
CA CYS A 138 -1.99 6.16 0.76
C CYS A 138 -2.77 5.73 2.00
N ASP A 139 -3.62 6.65 2.44
CA ASP A 139 -4.67 6.42 3.43
C ASP A 139 -6.03 6.60 2.78
N LEU A 140 -7.01 5.84 3.25
CA LEU A 140 -8.39 5.90 2.78
C LEU A 140 -9.32 6.24 3.94
N VAL A 141 -10.30 7.10 3.66
CA VAL A 141 -11.40 7.41 4.59
C VAL A 141 -12.71 7.25 3.83
N ALA A 142 -13.55 6.30 4.26
CA ALA A 142 -14.85 6.10 3.67
C ALA A 142 -15.81 7.24 4.01
N GLY A 143 -16.78 7.47 3.15
CA GLY A 143 -17.91 8.37 3.40
C GLY A 143 -18.90 7.78 4.40
N GLU A 144 -20.04 8.46 4.59
CA GLU A 144 -21.07 8.10 5.58
C GLU A 144 -21.72 6.74 5.34
N GLU A 145 -21.74 6.26 4.10
CA GLU A 145 -22.30 4.97 3.72
C GLU A 145 -21.28 3.83 3.71
N GLY A 146 -20.02 4.12 4.10
CA GLY A 146 -18.90 3.20 3.90
C GLY A 146 -18.40 3.21 2.45
N ALA A 147 -17.40 2.37 2.19
CA ALA A 147 -16.84 2.15 0.86
C ALA A 147 -16.18 0.78 0.81
N ARG A 148 -15.79 0.32 -0.39
CA ARG A 148 -15.05 -0.92 -0.57
C ARG A 148 -13.85 -0.69 -1.50
N LEU A 149 -12.65 -1.02 -1.05
CA LEU A 149 -11.47 -1.07 -1.88
C LEU A 149 -11.44 -2.41 -2.61
N VAL A 150 -11.64 -2.37 -3.93
CA VAL A 150 -11.73 -3.56 -4.77
C VAL A 150 -10.35 -4.01 -5.24
N SER A 151 -9.52 -3.06 -5.65
CA SER A 151 -8.16 -3.35 -6.12
C SER A 151 -7.26 -2.11 -6.02
N GLY A 152 -5.96 -2.34 -6.08
CA GLY A 152 -4.97 -1.30 -6.17
C GLY A 152 -3.68 -1.78 -6.81
N SER A 153 -2.93 -0.86 -7.40
CA SER A 153 -1.63 -1.15 -8.00
C SER A 153 -0.72 0.07 -8.01
N TRP A 154 0.57 -0.20 -8.00
CA TRP A 154 1.61 0.76 -8.34
C TRP A 154 2.15 0.45 -9.74
N GLU A 155 2.22 1.47 -10.58
CA GLU A 155 2.74 1.40 -11.94
C GLU A 155 3.95 2.30 -12.06
N VAL A 156 4.93 1.92 -12.86
CA VAL A 156 6.12 2.74 -13.13
C VAL A 156 6.29 2.98 -14.63
N ASN A 157 6.89 4.09 -15.01
CA ASN A 157 7.19 4.43 -16.40
C ASN A 157 8.58 3.89 -16.81
N ALA A 158 8.86 2.64 -16.51
CA ALA A 158 10.11 2.00 -16.85
C ALA A 158 9.83 0.62 -17.44
N GLU A 159 10.55 0.29 -18.52
CA GLU A 159 10.53 -1.06 -19.09
C GLU A 159 11.63 -1.90 -18.43
N PRO A 160 11.37 -3.18 -18.13
CA PRO A 160 12.40 -4.06 -17.61
C PRO A 160 13.49 -4.27 -18.67
N VAL A 161 14.74 -4.05 -18.29
CA VAL A 161 15.90 -4.28 -19.18
C VAL A 161 16.10 -5.77 -19.43
N ARG A 162 15.62 -6.61 -18.51
CA ARG A 162 15.67 -8.08 -18.59
C ARG A 162 14.54 -8.67 -17.76
N PRO A 163 14.13 -9.91 -18.03
CA PRO A 163 13.18 -10.60 -17.17
C PRO A 163 13.66 -10.59 -15.72
N ALA A 164 12.76 -10.27 -14.81
CA ALA A 164 13.05 -10.32 -13.40
C ALA A 164 13.28 -11.77 -12.96
N THR A 165 14.27 -11.99 -12.10
CA THR A 165 14.46 -13.26 -11.40
C THR A 165 14.16 -13.04 -9.93
N LEU A 166 13.36 -13.92 -9.35
CA LEU A 166 13.00 -13.87 -7.94
C LEU A 166 13.74 -14.97 -7.19
N THR A 167 14.46 -14.58 -6.15
CA THR A 167 15.04 -15.52 -5.18
C THR A 167 14.30 -15.40 -3.87
N ILE A 168 13.70 -16.48 -3.40
CA ILE A 168 12.94 -16.51 -2.15
C ILE A 168 13.77 -17.21 -1.09
N GLY A 169 14.15 -16.48 -0.02
CA GLY A 169 14.81 -17.03 1.15
C GLY A 169 13.78 -17.29 2.25
N ILE A 170 13.69 -18.54 2.71
CA ILE A 170 12.80 -18.92 3.82
C ILE A 170 13.65 -19.31 5.01
N THR A 171 13.55 -18.55 6.11
CA THR A 171 14.15 -18.89 7.37
C THR A 171 13.15 -19.65 8.24
N THR A 172 13.51 -20.81 8.72
CA THR A 172 12.67 -21.61 9.61
C THR A 172 13.50 -22.25 10.72
N PHE A 173 12.96 -22.25 11.94
CA PHE A 173 13.55 -22.95 13.06
C PHE A 173 12.45 -23.73 13.78
N ASN A 174 12.57 -25.06 13.77
CA ASN A 174 11.67 -26.00 14.45
C ASN A 174 10.15 -25.80 14.13
N ARG A 175 9.84 -25.40 12.87
CA ARG A 175 8.46 -25.19 12.37
C ARG A 175 8.28 -25.82 11.00
N PRO A 176 8.42 -27.15 10.85
CA PRO A 176 8.38 -27.82 9.54
C PRO A 176 7.02 -27.66 8.84
N ASP A 177 5.90 -27.69 9.57
CA ASP A 177 4.57 -27.59 8.99
C ASP A 177 4.30 -26.21 8.40
N TYR A 178 4.75 -25.15 9.07
CA TYR A 178 4.64 -23.77 8.55
C TYR A 178 5.49 -23.61 7.28
N CYS A 179 6.73 -24.13 7.29
CA CYS A 179 7.60 -24.10 6.13
C CYS A 179 6.98 -24.86 4.95
N ALA A 180 6.47 -26.06 5.16
CA ALA A 180 5.80 -26.87 4.14
C ALA A 180 4.56 -26.16 3.57
N ARG A 181 3.78 -25.51 4.40
CA ARG A 181 2.62 -24.70 3.95
C ARG A 181 3.06 -23.53 3.08
N THR A 182 4.05 -22.78 3.52
CA THR A 182 4.60 -21.64 2.75
C THR A 182 5.12 -22.10 1.38
N LEU A 183 5.87 -23.20 1.33
CA LEU A 183 6.38 -23.76 0.07
C LEU A 183 5.25 -24.18 -0.87
N ARG A 184 4.18 -24.81 -0.35
CA ARG A 184 3.02 -25.16 -1.18
C ARG A 184 2.32 -23.92 -1.73
N THR A 185 2.12 -22.89 -0.90
CA THR A 185 1.52 -21.63 -1.35
C THR A 185 2.36 -20.99 -2.45
N LEU A 186 3.68 -20.94 -2.29
CA LEU A 186 4.58 -20.41 -3.32
C LEU A 186 4.53 -21.22 -4.61
N ALA A 187 4.51 -22.56 -4.53
CA ALA A 187 4.46 -23.44 -5.69
C ALA A 187 3.11 -23.34 -6.47
N THR A 188 2.06 -22.86 -5.82
CA THR A 188 0.74 -22.67 -6.45
C THR A 188 0.45 -21.22 -6.84
N ALA A 189 1.32 -20.29 -6.48
CA ALA A 189 1.16 -18.88 -6.85
C ALA A 189 1.34 -18.71 -8.36
N SER A 190 0.30 -18.26 -9.03
CA SER A 190 0.29 -18.08 -10.50
C SER A 190 1.00 -16.82 -10.99
N ASN A 191 1.46 -15.98 -10.06
CA ASN A 191 2.06 -14.67 -10.33
C ASN A 191 3.56 -14.60 -10.02
N LEU A 192 4.22 -15.75 -9.84
CA LEU A 192 5.67 -15.85 -9.63
C LEU A 192 6.39 -16.16 -10.93
#